data_b2b6287241f6e54c9970390c320cf493
#
_entry.id   b2b6287241f6e54c9970390c320cf493
#
_cell.length_a   1.000
_cell.length_b   1.000
_cell.length_c   1.000
_cell.angle_alpha   90.00
_cell.angle_beta   90.00
_cell.angle_gamma   90.00
#
_symmetry.space_group_name_H-M   'P 1'
#
loop_
_entity.id
_entity.type
_entity.pdbx_description
1 polymer ?
#
loop_
_entity_poly.entity_id
_entity_poly.type
_entity_poly.pdbx_seq_one_letter_code
_entity_poly.pdbx_strand_id
1 'polypeptide(L)'
;MIRHLCPELPKAQRDGLAKGVKSPIIYTSVALRNWHAWKKLGLGYVASPGSFYAVTTLDFPVNLGGYRYAENPDDPIVVHMERFPKGNDFEASEPDQLRAGRYEMYSTPFETVERKTRSQLAGILSGGGFDPAKDIAAITVNRWAHGYANWDNPPSRSEHENATPPHVIGRKRFGRIAIANSDAGARANVGSAVDQAHRAIEELGNA
;
A
#
# COMPACT_ATOMS: atom_id res chain seq x y z
N MET A 1 -14.70 5.75 -8.45
CA MET A 1 -16.09 5.56 -7.90
C MET A 1 -16.88 6.85 -7.94
N ILE A 2 -16.42 7.97 -7.32
CA ILE A 2 -17.19 9.23 -7.17
C ILE A 2 -17.78 9.73 -8.50
N ARG A 3 -16.99 9.75 -9.58
CA ARG A 3 -17.45 10.20 -10.93
C ARG A 3 -18.59 9.36 -11.52
N HIS A 4 -18.84 8.16 -11.00
CA HIS A 4 -19.95 7.30 -11.41
C HIS A 4 -21.17 7.48 -10.50
N LEU A 5 -20.97 7.90 -9.25
CA LEU A 5 -22.03 8.20 -8.30
C LEU A 5 -22.62 9.60 -8.50
N CYS A 6 -21.83 10.52 -9.04
CA CYS A 6 -22.21 11.92 -9.27
C CYS A 6 -21.94 12.28 -10.74
N PRO A 7 -22.79 11.84 -11.68
CA PRO A 7 -22.61 12.11 -13.11
C PRO A 7 -22.76 13.58 -13.48
N GLU A 8 -23.43 14.37 -12.64
CA GLU A 8 -23.65 15.81 -12.78
C GLU A 8 -22.42 16.68 -12.48
N LEU A 9 -21.33 16.09 -11.95
CA LEU A 9 -20.09 16.82 -11.70
C LEU A 9 -19.57 17.49 -12.98
N PRO A 10 -19.00 18.72 -12.88
CA PRO A 10 -18.37 19.37 -14.01
C PRO A 10 -17.32 18.49 -14.71
N LYS A 11 -17.24 18.58 -16.03
CA LYS A 11 -16.31 17.75 -16.81
C LYS A 11 -14.87 17.83 -16.28
N ALA A 12 -14.37 19.01 -15.98
CA ALA A 12 -13.01 19.21 -15.47
C ALA A 12 -12.80 18.46 -14.12
N GLN A 13 -13.81 18.46 -13.25
CA GLN A 13 -13.73 17.75 -11.97
C GLN A 13 -13.74 16.23 -12.17
N ARG A 14 -14.60 15.73 -13.06
CA ARG A 14 -14.61 14.28 -13.42
C ARG A 14 -13.28 13.84 -14.03
N ASP A 15 -12.70 14.65 -14.89
CA ASP A 15 -11.40 14.39 -15.52
C ASP A 15 -10.27 14.40 -14.47
N GLY A 16 -10.30 15.34 -13.51
CA GLY A 16 -9.37 15.37 -12.39
C GLY A 16 -9.46 14.12 -11.51
N LEU A 17 -10.67 13.71 -11.17
CA LEU A 17 -10.92 12.47 -10.41
C LEU A 17 -10.47 11.20 -11.18
N ALA A 18 -10.54 11.21 -12.50
CA ALA A 18 -10.11 10.10 -13.34
C ALA A 18 -8.58 9.89 -13.33
N LYS A 19 -7.81 10.95 -13.06
CA LYS A 19 -6.35 10.90 -13.01
C LYS A 19 -5.79 10.35 -11.70
N GLY A 20 -6.64 10.12 -10.68
CA GLY A 20 -6.25 9.49 -9.43
C GLY A 20 -5.94 8.01 -9.65
N VAL A 21 -4.68 7.67 -9.82
CA VAL A 21 -4.21 6.29 -10.03
C VAL A 21 -3.68 5.74 -8.71
N LYS A 22 -4.03 4.50 -8.38
CA LYS A 22 -3.62 3.82 -7.15
C LYS A 22 -2.82 2.57 -7.45
N SER A 23 -1.84 2.27 -6.60
CA SER A 23 -1.03 1.07 -6.71
C SER A 23 -1.79 -0.17 -6.23
N PRO A 24 -1.72 -1.29 -6.95
CA PRO A 24 -2.10 -2.57 -6.38
C PRO A 24 -1.07 -3.00 -5.34
N ILE A 25 -1.52 -3.66 -4.26
CA ILE A 25 -0.66 -4.15 -3.19
C ILE A 25 -1.05 -5.59 -2.85
N ILE A 26 -0.05 -6.45 -2.75
CA ILE A 26 -0.16 -7.73 -2.06
C ILE A 26 0.46 -7.54 -0.67
N TYR A 27 -0.35 -7.65 0.36
CA TYR A 27 0.05 -7.58 1.75
C TYR A 27 -0.05 -8.96 2.37
N THR A 28 1.08 -9.57 2.62
CA THR A 28 1.17 -10.94 3.15
C THR A 28 1.60 -10.88 4.61
N SER A 29 0.81 -11.52 5.48
CA SER A 29 1.18 -11.72 6.88
C SER A 29 1.56 -13.17 7.10
N VAL A 30 2.73 -13.38 7.68
CA VAL A 30 3.31 -14.70 7.96
C VAL A 30 3.42 -14.88 9.46
N ALA A 31 2.63 -15.78 10.02
CA ALA A 31 2.75 -16.16 11.42
C ALA A 31 3.95 -17.09 11.58
N LEU A 32 4.89 -16.69 12.41
CA LEU A 32 6.05 -17.49 12.80
C LEU A 32 5.87 -18.06 14.19
N ARG A 33 6.38 -19.26 14.43
CA ARG A 33 6.38 -19.92 15.75
C ARG A 33 7.42 -19.33 16.70
N ASN A 34 8.46 -18.72 16.17
CA ASN A 34 9.56 -18.09 16.87
C ASN A 34 10.24 -17.07 15.94
N TRP A 35 11.11 -16.22 16.50
CA TRP A 35 11.87 -15.25 15.71
C TRP A 35 13.38 -15.28 16.00
N HIS A 36 13.93 -16.44 16.39
CA HIS A 36 15.35 -16.63 16.68
C HIS A 36 16.28 -16.20 15.53
N ALA A 37 15.91 -16.54 14.28
CA ALA A 37 16.69 -16.18 13.11
C ALA A 37 16.80 -14.66 12.93
N TRP A 38 15.73 -13.93 13.14
CA TRP A 38 15.69 -12.47 13.09
C TRP A 38 16.61 -11.86 14.14
N LYS A 39 16.49 -12.32 15.39
CA LYS A 39 17.34 -11.86 16.51
C LYS A 39 18.81 -12.15 16.25
N LYS A 40 19.15 -13.36 15.80
CA LYS A 40 20.53 -13.78 15.52
C LYS A 40 21.17 -12.93 14.44
N LEU A 41 20.41 -12.51 13.43
CA LEU A 41 20.89 -11.67 12.33
C LEU A 41 20.82 -10.17 12.65
N GLY A 42 20.20 -9.77 13.76
CA GLY A 42 20.00 -8.37 14.10
C GLY A 42 19.08 -7.63 13.13
N LEU A 43 18.11 -8.34 12.54
CA LEU A 43 17.18 -7.79 11.55
C LEU A 43 15.80 -7.54 12.16
N GLY A 44 15.13 -6.48 11.73
CA GLY A 44 13.71 -6.19 12.02
C GLY A 44 12.98 -5.68 10.79
N TYR A 45 13.73 -5.15 9.82
CA TYR A 45 13.25 -4.63 8.56
C TYR A 45 14.24 -4.97 7.44
N VAL A 46 13.73 -5.43 6.30
CA VAL A 46 14.53 -5.76 5.12
C VAL A 46 13.89 -5.18 3.87
N ALA A 47 14.60 -4.29 3.18
CA ALA A 47 14.25 -3.87 1.84
C ALA A 47 14.94 -4.79 0.82
N SER A 48 14.19 -5.30 -0.14
CA SER A 48 14.66 -6.25 -1.15
C SER A 48 14.27 -5.78 -2.56
N PRO A 49 14.93 -4.74 -3.10
CA PRO A 49 14.63 -4.24 -4.45
C PRO A 49 14.78 -5.35 -5.49
N GLY A 50 13.82 -5.46 -6.41
CA GLY A 50 13.82 -6.48 -7.46
C GLY A 50 13.37 -7.89 -7.03
N SER A 51 13.16 -8.13 -5.74
CA SER A 51 12.60 -9.39 -5.23
C SER A 51 11.09 -9.43 -5.37
N PHE A 52 10.48 -10.61 -5.11
CA PHE A 52 9.02 -10.74 -5.17
C PHE A 52 8.33 -9.79 -4.18
N TYR A 53 8.79 -9.74 -2.93
CA TYR A 53 8.40 -8.70 -1.97
C TYR A 53 9.48 -7.64 -1.87
N ALA A 54 9.06 -6.39 -1.96
CA ALA A 54 9.96 -5.25 -1.83
C ALA A 54 10.36 -4.97 -0.38
N VAL A 55 9.45 -5.28 0.55
CA VAL A 55 9.61 -5.03 2.00
C VAL A 55 9.24 -6.28 2.78
N THR A 56 10.02 -6.55 3.82
CA THR A 56 9.77 -7.60 4.80
C THR A 56 10.07 -7.05 6.19
N THR A 57 9.09 -7.06 7.11
CA THR A 57 9.19 -6.42 8.42
C THR A 57 8.65 -7.31 9.51
N LEU A 58 9.36 -7.44 10.63
CA LEU A 58 8.77 -7.97 11.86
C LEU A 58 7.66 -7.06 12.37
N ASP A 59 6.68 -7.64 13.05
CA ASP A 59 5.63 -6.89 13.72
C ASP A 59 6.21 -5.87 14.72
N PHE A 60 5.47 -4.77 14.94
CA PHE A 60 5.95 -3.65 15.74
C PHE A 60 5.93 -3.98 17.23
N PRO A 61 6.94 -3.53 18.00
CA PRO A 61 7.00 -3.72 19.46
C PRO A 61 6.05 -2.76 20.17
N VAL A 62 4.74 -2.94 19.98
CA VAL A 62 3.68 -2.10 20.55
C VAL A 62 2.78 -2.90 21.46
N ASN A 63 2.63 -2.47 22.69
CA ASN A 63 1.62 -2.96 23.63
C ASN A 63 0.41 -2.03 23.60
N LEU A 64 -0.78 -2.59 23.33
CA LEU A 64 -2.02 -1.83 23.24
C LEU A 64 -3.19 -2.60 23.86
N GLY A 65 -3.83 -2.01 24.85
CA GLY A 65 -4.91 -2.67 25.58
C GLY A 65 -4.44 -3.98 26.21
N GLY A 66 -5.09 -5.08 25.86
CA GLY A 66 -4.71 -6.44 26.28
C GLY A 66 -3.66 -7.13 25.44
N TYR A 67 -3.30 -6.52 24.28
CA TYR A 67 -2.26 -7.09 23.41
C TYR A 67 -0.87 -6.84 24.00
N ARG A 68 -0.03 -7.87 23.94
CA ARG A 68 1.41 -7.80 24.24
C ARG A 68 2.18 -8.30 23.03
N TYR A 69 3.16 -7.53 22.57
CA TYR A 69 4.04 -7.98 21.50
C TYR A 69 5.02 -9.06 21.98
N ALA A 70 5.59 -9.81 21.05
CA ALA A 70 6.54 -10.87 21.32
C ALA A 70 7.89 -10.32 21.81
N GLU A 71 8.15 -10.35 23.11
CA GLU A 71 9.41 -9.88 23.71
C GLU A 71 10.49 -10.97 23.71
N ASN A 72 10.08 -12.23 23.81
CA ASN A 72 10.98 -13.38 23.82
C ASN A 72 11.05 -13.99 22.41
N PRO A 73 12.26 -14.31 21.87
CA PRO A 73 12.41 -15.01 20.59
C PRO A 73 11.68 -16.33 20.46
N ASP A 74 11.33 -16.97 21.57
CA ASP A 74 10.52 -18.20 21.61
C ASP A 74 9.02 -17.92 21.38
N ASP A 75 8.58 -16.66 21.49
CA ASP A 75 7.19 -16.28 21.30
C ASP A 75 6.82 -16.24 19.82
N PRO A 76 5.58 -16.60 19.47
CA PRO A 76 5.08 -16.41 18.12
C PRO A 76 5.06 -14.93 17.74
N ILE A 77 5.37 -14.63 16.48
CA ILE A 77 5.34 -13.27 15.94
C ILE A 77 4.78 -13.26 14.51
N VAL A 78 4.37 -12.11 14.04
CA VAL A 78 3.97 -11.91 12.63
C VAL A 78 5.07 -11.20 11.87
N VAL A 79 5.28 -11.63 10.63
CA VAL A 79 6.08 -10.93 9.63
C VAL A 79 5.15 -10.36 8.56
N HIS A 80 5.33 -9.11 8.23
CA HIS A 80 4.62 -8.42 7.16
C HIS A 80 5.50 -8.34 5.92
N MET A 81 4.94 -8.72 4.76
CA MET A 81 5.64 -8.68 3.48
C MET A 81 4.79 -7.94 2.45
N GLU A 82 5.39 -6.95 1.80
CA GLU A 82 4.70 -6.06 0.86
C GLU A 82 5.26 -6.20 -0.56
N ARG A 83 4.35 -6.46 -1.50
CA ARG A 83 4.62 -6.42 -2.94
C ARG A 83 3.75 -5.35 -3.60
N PHE A 84 4.36 -4.56 -4.47
CA PHE A 84 3.70 -3.56 -5.30
C PHE A 84 3.79 -4.00 -6.76
N PRO A 85 2.85 -4.84 -7.26
CA PRO A 85 2.88 -5.33 -8.62
C PRO A 85 2.78 -4.18 -9.62
N LYS A 86 3.65 -4.19 -10.62
CA LYS A 86 3.68 -3.21 -11.69
C LYS A 86 4.01 -3.93 -13.01
N GLY A 87 3.46 -3.47 -14.14
CA GLY A 87 3.80 -4.04 -15.43
C GLY A 87 5.30 -3.90 -15.75
N ASN A 88 5.82 -4.82 -16.55
CA ASN A 88 7.24 -4.87 -16.93
C ASN A 88 7.54 -4.03 -18.19
N ASP A 89 6.52 -3.44 -18.82
CA ASP A 89 6.70 -2.51 -19.92
C ASP A 89 6.99 -1.11 -19.38
N PHE A 90 8.26 -0.74 -19.38
CA PHE A 90 8.73 0.55 -18.86
C PHE A 90 8.39 1.73 -19.78
N GLU A 91 8.03 1.47 -21.05
CA GLU A 91 7.58 2.49 -22.00
C GLU A 91 6.07 2.77 -21.86
N ALA A 92 5.33 1.87 -21.22
CA ALA A 92 3.91 2.07 -20.98
C ALA A 92 3.66 3.19 -19.96
N SER A 93 2.53 3.89 -20.08
CA SER A 93 2.11 4.89 -19.11
C SER A 93 1.98 4.28 -17.70
N GLU A 94 2.22 5.09 -16.66
CA GLU A 94 2.06 4.61 -15.27
C GLU A 94 0.67 4.00 -15.01
N PRO A 95 -0.46 4.58 -15.46
CA PRO A 95 -1.77 3.94 -15.34
C PRO A 95 -1.85 2.55 -15.98
N ASP A 96 -1.18 2.34 -17.12
CA ASP A 96 -1.17 1.04 -17.80
C ASP A 96 -0.29 0.02 -17.10
N GLN A 97 0.87 0.44 -16.61
CA GLN A 97 1.73 -0.41 -15.76
C GLN A 97 0.99 -0.86 -14.50
N LEU A 98 0.26 0.04 -13.83
CA LEU A 98 -0.50 -0.30 -12.62
C LEU A 98 -1.73 -1.16 -12.94
N ARG A 99 -2.32 -1.02 -14.14
CA ARG A 99 -3.39 -1.92 -14.61
C ARG A 99 -2.84 -3.33 -14.84
N ALA A 100 -1.68 -3.46 -15.47
CA ALA A 100 -1.00 -4.73 -15.65
C ALA A 100 -0.63 -5.39 -14.32
N GLY A 101 -0.13 -4.60 -13.36
CA GLY A 101 0.14 -5.07 -12.00
C GLY A 101 -1.12 -5.57 -11.27
N ARG A 102 -2.28 -4.92 -11.44
CA ARG A 102 -3.57 -5.41 -10.92
C ARG A 102 -3.97 -6.74 -11.53
N TYR A 103 -3.78 -6.88 -12.84
CA TYR A 103 -4.06 -8.14 -13.52
C TYR A 103 -3.16 -9.27 -13.01
N GLU A 104 -1.85 -9.03 -12.90
CA GLU A 104 -0.89 -9.97 -12.30
C GLU A 104 -1.32 -10.37 -10.88
N MET A 105 -1.65 -9.39 -10.04
CA MET A 105 -2.06 -9.63 -8.67
C MET A 105 -3.27 -10.58 -8.56
N TYR A 106 -4.27 -10.40 -9.42
CA TYR A 106 -5.47 -11.24 -9.39
C TYR A 106 -5.27 -12.60 -10.05
N SER A 107 -4.44 -12.68 -11.10
CA SER A 107 -4.17 -13.92 -11.82
C SER A 107 -3.15 -14.83 -11.15
N THR A 108 -2.36 -14.31 -10.18
CA THR A 108 -1.37 -15.11 -9.47
C THR A 108 -2.04 -16.05 -8.45
N PRO A 109 -1.93 -17.39 -8.57
CA PRO A 109 -2.49 -18.33 -7.62
C PRO A 109 -1.87 -18.18 -6.22
N PHE A 110 -2.64 -18.57 -5.18
CA PHE A 110 -2.17 -18.55 -3.79
C PHE A 110 -0.90 -19.37 -3.60
N GLU A 111 -0.83 -20.57 -4.18
CA GLU A 111 0.31 -21.49 -4.09
C GLU A 111 1.59 -20.86 -4.64
N THR A 112 1.47 -20.00 -5.63
CA THR A 112 2.62 -19.25 -6.17
C THR A 112 3.08 -18.19 -5.16
N VAL A 113 2.15 -17.44 -4.58
CA VAL A 113 2.47 -16.45 -3.55
C VAL A 113 3.10 -17.14 -2.33
N GLU A 114 2.51 -18.24 -1.85
CA GLU A 114 3.04 -19.02 -0.73
C GLU A 114 4.47 -19.49 -0.98
N ARG A 115 4.73 -20.12 -2.14
CA ARG A 115 6.08 -20.57 -2.51
C ARG A 115 7.10 -19.42 -2.53
N LYS A 116 6.71 -18.26 -3.10
CA LYS A 116 7.56 -17.07 -3.12
C LYS A 116 7.82 -16.51 -1.71
N THR A 117 6.80 -16.52 -0.86
CA THR A 117 6.93 -16.11 0.56
C THR A 117 7.94 -16.99 1.29
N ARG A 118 7.78 -18.32 1.23
CA ARG A 118 8.68 -19.28 1.86
C ARG A 118 10.10 -19.16 1.35
N SER A 119 10.26 -19.07 0.03
CA SER A 119 11.59 -18.94 -0.60
C SER A 119 12.30 -17.65 -0.23
N GLN A 120 11.59 -16.52 -0.21
CA GLN A 120 12.20 -15.23 0.12
C GLN A 120 12.59 -15.14 1.60
N LEU A 121 11.72 -15.62 2.51
CA LEU A 121 12.06 -15.68 3.94
C LEU A 121 13.25 -16.63 4.19
N ALA A 122 13.29 -17.79 3.53
CA ALA A 122 14.44 -18.68 3.60
C ALA A 122 15.74 -17.99 3.14
N GLY A 123 15.69 -17.25 2.03
CA GLY A 123 16.84 -16.49 1.52
C GLY A 123 17.32 -15.42 2.50
N ILE A 124 16.39 -14.65 3.09
CA ILE A 124 16.72 -13.58 4.05
C ILE A 124 17.29 -14.14 5.36
N LEU A 125 16.72 -15.25 5.86
CA LEU A 125 16.94 -15.71 7.23
C LEU A 125 17.80 -16.97 7.34
N SER A 126 18.31 -17.53 6.23
CA SER A 126 19.13 -18.77 6.23
C SER A 126 20.34 -18.70 7.15
N GLY A 127 21.05 -17.56 7.18
CA GLY A 127 22.18 -17.34 8.08
C GLY A 127 21.83 -17.37 9.58
N GLY A 128 20.53 -17.16 9.89
CA GLY A 128 19.97 -17.26 11.25
C GLY A 128 19.55 -18.67 11.64
N GLY A 129 19.47 -19.61 10.69
CA GLY A 129 19.02 -20.97 10.91
C GLY A 129 17.51 -21.16 10.71
N PHE A 130 16.85 -20.27 10.00
CA PHE A 130 15.41 -20.33 9.70
C PHE A 130 15.08 -21.52 8.78
N ASP A 131 14.07 -22.29 9.16
CA ASP A 131 13.49 -23.39 8.39
C ASP A 131 12.01 -23.09 8.07
N PRO A 132 11.65 -22.74 6.81
CA PRO A 132 10.28 -22.41 6.46
C PRO A 132 9.25 -23.52 6.76
N ALA A 133 9.68 -24.77 6.80
CA ALA A 133 8.78 -25.91 7.10
C ALA A 133 8.44 -26.01 8.60
N LYS A 134 9.38 -25.59 9.46
CA LYS A 134 9.22 -25.67 10.91
C LYS A 134 8.73 -24.36 11.51
N ASP A 135 9.28 -23.22 11.03
CA ASP A 135 9.10 -21.92 11.69
C ASP A 135 7.83 -21.19 11.23
N ILE A 136 7.34 -21.45 10.00
CA ILE A 136 6.09 -20.85 9.52
C ILE A 136 4.89 -21.63 10.03
N ALA A 137 4.00 -20.95 10.76
CA ALA A 137 2.76 -21.50 11.25
C ALA A 137 1.60 -21.30 10.27
N ALA A 138 1.49 -20.10 9.68
CA ALA A 138 0.42 -19.75 8.74
C ALA A 138 0.85 -18.61 7.82
N ILE A 139 0.17 -18.51 6.67
CA ILE A 139 0.34 -17.42 5.69
C ILE A 139 -1.05 -16.92 5.29
N THR A 140 -1.26 -15.60 5.36
CA THR A 140 -2.44 -14.95 4.82
C THR A 140 -2.03 -13.95 3.74
N VAL A 141 -2.82 -13.84 2.68
CA VAL A 141 -2.52 -12.97 1.53
C VAL A 141 -3.71 -12.05 1.28
N ASN A 142 -3.51 -10.76 1.49
CA ASN A 142 -4.47 -9.73 1.20
C ASN A 142 -4.10 -9.07 -0.14
N ARG A 143 -5.08 -8.93 -1.02
CA ARG A 143 -4.91 -8.37 -2.36
C ARG A 143 -5.73 -7.11 -2.49
N TRP A 144 -5.06 -5.96 -2.49
CA TRP A 144 -5.70 -4.66 -2.57
C TRP A 144 -5.42 -4.03 -3.93
N ALA A 145 -6.42 -4.04 -4.79
CA ALA A 145 -6.32 -3.52 -6.15
C ALA A 145 -6.04 -2.01 -6.21
N HIS A 146 -6.44 -1.29 -5.17
CA HIS A 146 -6.30 0.15 -5.03
C HIS A 146 -5.82 0.46 -3.62
N GLY A 147 -4.54 0.19 -3.34
CA GLY A 147 -3.96 0.23 -2.02
C GLY A 147 -3.84 1.64 -1.46
N TYR A 148 -2.77 2.35 -1.80
CA TYR A 148 -2.54 3.69 -1.25
C TYR A 148 -3.15 4.79 -2.12
N ALA A 149 -3.37 5.97 -1.49
CA ALA A 149 -3.70 7.19 -2.21
C ALA A 149 -2.63 7.51 -3.26
N ASN A 150 -3.06 8.13 -4.35
CA ASN A 150 -2.13 8.63 -5.36
C ASN A 150 -1.14 9.60 -4.71
N TRP A 151 0.13 9.41 -4.99
CA TRP A 151 1.19 10.33 -4.56
C TRP A 151 1.42 11.35 -5.67
N ASP A 152 1.19 12.61 -5.37
CA ASP A 152 1.57 13.70 -6.25
C ASP A 152 3.08 13.93 -6.14
N ASN A 153 3.84 13.40 -7.11
CA ASN A 153 5.29 13.51 -7.14
C ASN A 153 5.71 14.78 -7.91
N PRO A 154 6.22 15.84 -7.24
CA PRO A 154 6.64 17.07 -7.90
C PRO A 154 7.62 16.88 -9.08
N PRO A 155 8.62 15.96 -9.04
CA PRO A 155 9.52 15.74 -10.17
C PRO A 155 8.84 15.25 -11.45
N SER A 156 7.67 14.61 -11.36
CA SER A 156 6.91 14.17 -12.53
C SER A 156 6.05 15.29 -13.16
N ARG A 157 6.03 16.48 -12.56
CA ARG A 157 5.29 17.67 -13.05
C ARG A 157 6.02 18.49 -14.09
N SER A 158 7.15 18.06 -14.62
CA SER A 158 8.06 18.86 -15.44
C SER A 158 7.45 19.54 -16.68
N GLU A 159 6.21 19.21 -17.05
CA GLU A 159 5.57 19.80 -18.23
C GLU A 159 4.51 20.88 -17.92
N HIS A 160 4.09 21.07 -16.64
CA HIS A 160 3.02 22.01 -16.29
C HIS A 160 3.21 22.64 -14.89
N GLU A 161 4.32 23.27 -14.63
CA GLU A 161 4.64 23.90 -13.32
C GLU A 161 3.57 24.86 -12.78
N ASN A 162 2.70 25.41 -13.65
CA ASN A 162 1.63 26.36 -13.29
C ASN A 162 0.21 25.76 -13.33
N ALA A 163 0.04 24.49 -13.65
CA ALA A 163 -1.29 23.88 -13.74
C ALA A 163 -1.80 23.43 -12.38
N THR A 164 -3.08 23.71 -12.09
CA THR A 164 -3.73 23.18 -10.87
C THR A 164 -3.70 21.65 -10.87
N PRO A 165 -3.17 21.02 -9.81
CA PRO A 165 -3.06 19.57 -9.75
C PRO A 165 -4.40 18.85 -9.91
N PRO A 166 -4.44 17.68 -10.56
CA PRO A 166 -5.68 16.93 -10.79
C PRO A 166 -6.49 16.62 -9.53
N HIS A 167 -5.83 16.30 -8.41
CA HIS A 167 -6.49 16.04 -7.14
C HIS A 167 -7.14 17.31 -6.57
N VAL A 168 -6.56 18.48 -6.78
CA VAL A 168 -7.13 19.77 -6.35
C VAL A 168 -8.37 20.12 -7.20
N ILE A 169 -8.33 19.85 -8.51
CA ILE A 169 -9.50 20.01 -9.37
C ILE A 169 -10.59 19.02 -8.97
N GLY A 170 -10.20 17.75 -8.77
CA GLY A 170 -11.13 16.66 -8.46
C GLY A 170 -11.84 16.81 -7.11
N ARG A 171 -11.16 17.38 -6.09
CA ARG A 171 -11.72 17.53 -4.74
C ARG A 171 -12.61 18.76 -4.53
N LYS A 172 -12.76 19.63 -5.54
CA LYS A 172 -13.58 20.85 -5.41
C LYS A 172 -14.99 20.50 -4.94
N ARG A 173 -15.53 21.35 -4.06
CA ARG A 173 -16.93 21.26 -3.64
C ARG A 173 -17.87 21.36 -4.83
N PHE A 174 -18.93 20.58 -4.83
CA PHE A 174 -20.04 20.64 -5.78
C PHE A 174 -21.38 20.66 -5.03
N GLY A 175 -22.04 21.78 -5.00
CA GLY A 175 -23.28 21.96 -4.22
C GLY A 175 -23.07 21.59 -2.74
N ARG A 176 -23.78 20.60 -2.26
CA ARG A 176 -23.70 20.07 -0.88
C ARG A 176 -22.74 18.87 -0.76
N ILE A 177 -21.93 18.61 -1.77
CA ILE A 177 -20.98 17.50 -1.79
C ILE A 177 -19.57 18.07 -1.65
N ALA A 178 -18.82 17.61 -0.65
CA ALA A 178 -17.40 17.82 -0.49
C ALA A 178 -16.67 16.46 -0.46
N ILE A 179 -15.48 16.43 -1.04
CA ILE A 179 -14.67 15.20 -1.16
C ILE A 179 -13.52 15.31 -0.18
N ALA A 180 -13.47 14.40 0.78
CA ALA A 180 -12.41 14.25 1.76
C ALA A 180 -11.54 13.02 1.46
N ASN A 181 -10.75 12.58 2.46
CA ASN A 181 -9.85 11.44 2.39
C ASN A 181 -8.45 11.80 1.85
N SER A 182 -7.49 10.95 2.13
CA SER A 182 -6.09 11.08 1.72
C SER A 182 -5.88 11.24 0.21
N ASP A 183 -6.76 10.65 -0.62
CA ASP A 183 -6.76 10.85 -2.08
C ASP A 183 -6.95 12.32 -2.49
N ALA A 184 -7.80 13.05 -1.74
CA ALA A 184 -8.04 14.46 -1.99
C ALA A 184 -6.80 15.33 -1.67
N GLY A 185 -5.90 14.82 -0.83
CA GLY A 185 -4.62 15.46 -0.51
C GLY A 185 -3.44 14.92 -1.34
N ALA A 186 -3.67 13.88 -2.16
CA ALA A 186 -2.62 13.15 -2.90
C ALA A 186 -1.45 12.72 -2.00
N ARG A 187 -1.75 12.27 -0.77
CA ARG A 187 -0.77 11.77 0.20
C ARG A 187 -1.35 10.58 0.97
N ALA A 188 -0.64 9.45 0.96
CA ALA A 188 -1.07 8.20 1.56
C ALA A 188 -0.76 8.15 3.07
N ASN A 189 -1.32 9.06 3.87
CA ASN A 189 -1.15 9.05 5.32
C ASN A 189 -2.39 9.60 6.05
N VAL A 190 -2.48 9.28 7.34
CA VAL A 190 -3.60 9.66 8.21
C VAL A 190 -3.71 11.18 8.37
N GLY A 191 -2.58 11.89 8.53
CA GLY A 191 -2.56 13.35 8.64
C GLY A 191 -3.25 14.01 7.45
N SER A 192 -2.89 13.60 6.22
CA SER A 192 -3.54 14.11 5.01
C SER A 192 -5.04 13.82 4.99
N ALA A 193 -5.48 12.66 5.47
CA ALA A 193 -6.91 12.35 5.54
C ALA A 193 -7.67 13.28 6.49
N VAL A 194 -7.08 13.59 7.65
CA VAL A 194 -7.63 14.53 8.64
C VAL A 194 -7.66 15.95 8.08
N ASP A 195 -6.58 16.43 7.46
CA ASP A 195 -6.51 17.76 6.85
C ASP A 195 -7.60 17.92 5.78
N GLN A 196 -7.81 16.88 4.96
CA GLN A 196 -8.86 16.92 3.92
C GLN A 196 -10.26 16.85 4.51
N ALA A 197 -10.47 16.20 5.66
CA ALA A 197 -11.73 16.21 6.37
C ALA A 197 -12.05 17.62 6.90
N HIS A 198 -11.09 18.28 7.53
CA HIS A 198 -11.22 19.68 7.99
C HIS A 198 -11.60 20.60 6.82
N ARG A 199 -10.82 20.59 5.74
CA ARG A 199 -11.13 21.38 4.55
C ARG A 199 -12.55 21.13 4.03
N ALA A 200 -12.96 19.87 3.96
CA ALA A 200 -14.30 19.53 3.45
C ALA A 200 -15.43 20.08 4.31
N ILE A 201 -15.27 20.07 5.64
CA ILE A 201 -16.24 20.66 6.57
C ILE A 201 -16.28 22.18 6.44
N GLU A 202 -15.14 22.85 6.35
CA GLU A 202 -15.05 24.30 6.14
C GLU A 202 -15.72 24.71 4.82
N GLU A 203 -15.48 23.98 3.73
CA GLU A 203 -16.13 24.22 2.42
C GLU A 203 -17.66 24.06 2.51
N LEU A 204 -18.19 23.17 3.35
CA LEU A 204 -19.62 22.98 3.54
C LEU A 204 -20.23 23.99 4.49
N GLY A 205 -19.50 24.43 5.53
CA GLY A 205 -19.97 25.41 6.53
C GLY A 205 -20.05 26.83 5.99
N ASN A 206 -19.30 27.19 4.96
CA ASN A 206 -19.29 28.49 4.31
C ASN A 206 -20.30 28.61 3.13
N ALA A 207 -21.40 27.86 3.19
CA ALA A 207 -22.41 27.76 2.14
C ALA A 207 -23.71 28.48 2.50
#